data_0c2660f45dd90057404fac244acc3ef6
#
_entry.id   0c2660f45dd90057404fac244acc3ef6
#
_cell.length_a   1.000
_cell.length_b   1.000
_cell.length_c   1.000
_cell.angle_alpha   90.00
_cell.angle_beta   90.00
_cell.angle_gamma   90.00
#
_symmetry.space_group_name_H-M   'P 1'
#
loop_
_entity.id
_entity.type
_entity.pdbx_description
1 polymer ?
#
loop_
_entity_poly.entity_id
_entity_poly.type
_entity_poly.pdbx_seq_one_letter_code
_entity_poly.pdbx_strand_id
1 'polypeptide(L)'
;LCLPAVLLALATGARALRTALLWMAAVALIPLLLGYGETALSLAPALIAGLIAWIFARTLARGRRPLIARMIAAMDGVQMLQDAAIDRYARRLTALWAAYQGALALLGVLLAAHMWFFPGRWPWLPDTRLFGIFILPAAVTMLLLIEFALRPRLLPQAPQRSLPAFLRGVLLAWPAALED
;
A
#
# COMPACT_ATOMS: atom_id res chain seq x y z
N LEU A 1 -5.67 10.25 7.07
CA LEU A 1 -6.18 9.65 5.80
C LEU A 1 -6.35 8.13 5.85
N CYS A 2 -5.69 7.39 6.77
CA CYS A 2 -5.80 5.92 6.85
C CYS A 2 -7.04 5.43 7.63
N LEU A 3 -7.55 6.22 8.59
CA LEU A 3 -8.66 5.80 9.44
C LEU A 3 -9.97 5.49 8.66
N PRO A 4 -10.42 6.33 7.73
CA PRO A 4 -11.63 6.04 6.96
C PRO A 4 -11.47 4.83 6.03
N ALA A 5 -10.29 4.59 5.46
CA ALA A 5 -10.03 3.40 4.64
C ALA A 5 -10.08 2.11 5.47
N VAL A 6 -9.56 2.13 6.70
CA VAL A 6 -9.63 1.00 7.64
C VAL A 6 -11.08 0.74 8.07
N LEU A 7 -11.84 1.79 8.41
CA LEU A 7 -13.25 1.66 8.77
C LEU A 7 -14.10 1.15 7.60
N LEU A 8 -13.83 1.64 6.39
CA LEU A 8 -14.51 1.17 5.18
C LEU A 8 -14.18 -0.31 4.87
N ALA A 9 -12.92 -0.70 5.05
CA ALA A 9 -12.47 -2.08 4.91
C ALA A 9 -13.10 -3.03 5.94
N LEU A 10 -13.33 -2.56 7.15
CA LEU A 10 -14.07 -3.31 8.20
C LEU A 10 -15.55 -3.44 7.85
N ALA A 11 -16.15 -2.45 7.19
CA ALA A 11 -17.55 -2.43 6.81
C ALA A 11 -17.84 -3.31 5.58
N THR A 12 -16.91 -3.43 4.62
CA THR A 12 -17.11 -4.13 3.34
C THR A 12 -17.01 -5.66 3.38
N GLY A 13 -16.84 -6.25 4.54
CA GLY A 13 -16.99 -7.72 4.69
C GLY A 13 -15.86 -8.60 4.17
N ALA A 14 -14.78 -8.06 3.65
CA ALA A 14 -13.62 -8.80 3.16
C ALA A 14 -12.92 -9.56 4.31
N ARG A 15 -13.29 -10.83 4.51
CA ARG A 15 -12.77 -11.68 5.61
C ARG A 15 -11.25 -11.64 5.72
N ALA A 16 -10.56 -11.69 4.58
CA ALA A 16 -9.10 -11.66 4.53
C ALA A 16 -8.51 -10.33 5.03
N LEU A 17 -9.17 -9.20 4.74
CA LEU A 17 -8.73 -7.89 5.22
C LEU A 17 -8.97 -7.73 6.72
N ARG A 18 -10.13 -8.21 7.23
CA ARG A 18 -10.40 -8.27 8.69
C ARG A 18 -9.35 -9.10 9.41
N THR A 19 -9.01 -10.28 8.87
CA THR A 19 -7.97 -11.14 9.46
C THR A 19 -6.61 -10.45 9.49
N ALA A 20 -6.21 -9.79 8.40
CA ALA A 20 -4.95 -9.05 8.35
C ALA A 20 -4.93 -7.87 9.34
N LEU A 21 -6.03 -7.12 9.46
CA LEU A 21 -6.16 -6.04 10.43
C LEU A 21 -6.14 -6.54 11.87
N LEU A 22 -6.76 -7.69 12.15
CA LEU A 22 -6.72 -8.32 13.48
C LEU A 22 -5.29 -8.78 13.82
N TRP A 23 -4.57 -9.38 12.89
CA TRP A 23 -3.16 -9.74 13.10
C TRP A 23 -2.28 -8.51 13.32
N MET A 24 -2.47 -7.45 12.54
CA MET A 24 -1.74 -6.20 12.74
C MET A 24 -2.05 -5.57 14.10
N ALA A 25 -3.33 -5.55 14.49
CA ALA A 25 -3.74 -5.06 15.80
C ALA A 25 -3.12 -5.91 16.92
N ALA A 26 -3.08 -7.23 16.79
CA ALA A 26 -2.46 -8.12 17.75
C ALA A 26 -0.95 -7.86 17.88
N VAL A 27 -0.24 -7.74 16.74
CA VAL A 27 1.22 -7.44 16.73
C VAL A 27 1.52 -6.07 17.34
N ALA A 28 0.65 -5.07 17.16
CA ALA A 28 0.81 -3.77 17.80
C ALA A 28 0.39 -3.77 19.28
N LEU A 29 -0.66 -4.51 19.63
CA LEU A 29 -1.25 -4.50 20.97
C LEU A 29 -0.42 -5.31 21.96
N ILE A 30 0.18 -6.44 21.54
CA ILE A 30 0.99 -7.28 22.45
C ILE A 30 2.14 -6.49 23.09
N PRO A 31 3.02 -5.79 22.34
CA PRO A 31 4.05 -4.96 22.95
C PRO A 31 3.48 -3.85 23.83
N LEU A 32 2.35 -3.24 23.44
CA LEU A 32 1.69 -2.20 24.23
C LEU A 32 1.23 -2.72 25.60
N LEU A 33 0.60 -3.89 25.63
CA LEU A 33 0.11 -4.54 26.87
C LEU A 33 1.26 -5.01 27.76
N LEU A 34 2.41 -5.35 27.18
CA LEU A 34 3.62 -5.73 27.90
C LEU A 34 4.43 -4.52 28.41
N GLY A 35 3.92 -3.29 28.25
CA GLY A 35 4.61 -2.07 28.68
C GLY A 35 5.62 -1.52 27.65
N TYR A 36 5.72 -2.13 26.48
CA TYR A 36 6.61 -1.70 25.40
C TYR A 36 5.91 -0.76 24.41
N GLY A 37 5.25 0.30 24.91
CA GLY A 37 4.45 1.21 24.07
C GLY A 37 5.24 1.90 22.95
N GLU A 38 6.46 2.32 23.24
CA GLU A 38 7.34 2.92 22.21
C GLU A 38 7.72 1.93 21.11
N THR A 39 7.91 0.66 21.48
CA THR A 39 8.18 -0.45 20.55
C THR A 39 7.00 -0.66 19.60
N ALA A 40 5.77 -0.70 20.11
CA ALA A 40 4.57 -0.84 19.30
C ALA A 40 4.42 0.31 18.30
N LEU A 41 4.65 1.55 18.74
CA LEU A 41 4.60 2.74 17.91
C LEU A 41 5.70 2.75 16.84
N SER A 42 6.89 2.26 17.16
CA SER A 42 8.01 2.21 16.20
C SER A 42 7.76 1.23 15.05
N LEU A 43 6.97 0.17 15.25
CA LEU A 43 6.59 -0.79 14.21
C LEU A 43 5.40 -0.34 13.35
N ALA A 44 4.59 0.61 13.81
CA ALA A 44 3.35 0.98 13.13
C ALA A 44 3.55 1.35 11.64
N PRO A 45 4.55 2.15 11.24
CA PRO A 45 4.79 2.47 9.83
C PRO A 45 5.11 1.22 8.99
N ALA A 46 5.92 0.30 9.53
CA ALA A 46 6.26 -0.96 8.86
C ALA A 46 5.05 -1.86 8.66
N LEU A 47 4.18 -1.95 9.68
CA LEU A 47 2.94 -2.72 9.61
C LEU A 47 1.97 -2.16 8.56
N ILE A 48 1.84 -0.83 8.48
CA ILE A 48 1.00 -0.17 7.47
C ILE A 48 1.53 -0.47 6.06
N ALA A 49 2.83 -0.31 5.83
CA ALA A 49 3.45 -0.62 4.55
C ALA A 49 3.30 -2.11 4.20
N GLY A 50 3.50 -3.01 5.16
CA GLY A 50 3.32 -4.45 5.02
C GLY A 50 1.89 -4.86 4.66
N LEU A 51 0.88 -4.23 5.29
CA LEU A 51 -0.52 -4.45 4.94
C LEU A 51 -0.82 -4.04 3.51
N ILE A 52 -0.33 -2.86 3.10
CA ILE A 52 -0.51 -2.39 1.73
C ILE A 52 0.16 -3.37 0.75
N ALA A 53 1.42 -3.77 1.03
CA ALA A 53 2.14 -4.77 0.23
C ALA A 53 1.33 -6.06 0.08
N TRP A 54 0.77 -6.56 1.18
CA TRP A 54 -0.04 -7.78 1.18
C TRP A 54 -1.34 -7.63 0.38
N ILE A 55 -2.04 -6.47 0.48
CA ILE A 55 -3.24 -6.18 -0.31
C ILE A 55 -2.93 -6.27 -1.81
N PHE A 56 -1.82 -5.67 -2.27
CA PHE A 56 -1.40 -5.76 -3.66
C PHE A 56 -0.98 -7.20 -4.03
N ALA A 57 -0.13 -7.83 -3.23
CA ALA A 57 0.43 -9.16 -3.50
C ALA A 57 -0.66 -10.24 -3.60
N ARG A 58 -1.66 -10.24 -2.71
CA ARG A 58 -2.74 -11.24 -2.70
C ARG A 58 -3.55 -11.24 -4.00
N THR A 59 -3.64 -10.09 -4.70
CA THR A 59 -4.37 -9.97 -5.95
C THR A 59 -3.57 -10.49 -7.16
N LEU A 60 -2.27 -10.74 -6.99
CA LEU A 60 -1.42 -11.34 -8.02
C LEU A 60 -1.52 -12.88 -8.07
N ALA A 61 -2.20 -13.50 -7.09
CA ALA A 61 -2.39 -14.94 -7.06
C ALA A 61 -3.10 -15.43 -8.32
N ARG A 62 -2.81 -16.71 -8.70
CA ARG A 62 -3.40 -17.34 -9.89
C ARG A 62 -4.92 -17.31 -9.82
N GLY A 63 -5.56 -16.93 -10.94
CA GLY A 63 -7.03 -16.86 -11.07
C GLY A 63 -7.65 -15.57 -10.54
N ARG A 64 -6.86 -14.64 -9.95
CA ARG A 64 -7.36 -13.35 -9.50
C ARG A 64 -6.99 -12.21 -10.45
N ARG A 65 -7.85 -11.22 -10.55
CA ARG A 65 -7.53 -9.98 -11.26
C ARG A 65 -6.65 -9.10 -10.38
N PRO A 66 -5.53 -8.57 -10.91
CA PRO A 66 -4.64 -7.65 -10.20
C PRO A 66 -5.40 -6.41 -9.70
N LEU A 67 -5.00 -5.87 -8.54
CA LEU A 67 -5.70 -4.73 -7.93
C LEU A 67 -5.79 -3.51 -8.88
N ILE A 68 -4.70 -3.17 -9.56
CA ILE A 68 -4.69 -2.07 -10.53
C ILE A 68 -5.63 -2.35 -11.71
N ALA A 69 -5.77 -3.60 -12.17
CA ALA A 69 -6.73 -3.95 -13.22
C ALA A 69 -8.17 -3.74 -12.75
N ARG A 70 -8.49 -4.09 -11.48
CA ARG A 70 -9.80 -3.81 -10.89
C ARG A 70 -10.07 -2.30 -10.81
N MET A 71 -9.05 -1.51 -10.43
CA MET A 71 -9.16 -0.05 -10.39
C MET A 71 -9.40 0.54 -11.78
N ILE A 72 -8.68 0.07 -12.80
CA ILE A 72 -8.91 0.49 -14.20
C ILE A 72 -10.33 0.13 -14.63
N ALA A 73 -10.79 -1.08 -14.33
CA ALA A 73 -12.17 -1.50 -14.66
C ALA A 73 -13.23 -0.63 -13.98
N ALA A 74 -13.01 -0.23 -12.73
CA ALA A 74 -13.93 0.63 -11.98
C ALA A 74 -13.91 2.10 -12.46
N MET A 75 -12.76 2.59 -12.95
CA MET A 75 -12.61 3.98 -13.40
C MET A 75 -12.91 4.19 -14.88
N ASP A 76 -12.50 3.27 -15.74
CA ASP A 76 -12.48 3.42 -17.20
C ASP A 76 -13.33 2.35 -17.91
N GLY A 77 -13.90 1.42 -17.15
CA GLY A 77 -14.74 0.33 -17.65
C GLY A 77 -13.97 -0.96 -17.93
N VAL A 78 -14.68 -2.08 -17.85
CA VAL A 78 -14.11 -3.44 -18.01
C VAL A 78 -13.56 -3.64 -19.44
N GLN A 79 -14.10 -2.94 -20.43
CA GLN A 79 -13.67 -3.03 -21.83
C GLN A 79 -12.18 -2.66 -22.01
N MET A 80 -11.65 -1.75 -21.19
CA MET A 80 -10.24 -1.37 -21.25
C MET A 80 -9.30 -2.56 -20.98
N LEU A 81 -9.73 -3.54 -20.22
CA LEU A 81 -8.93 -4.73 -19.90
C LEU A 81 -8.93 -5.80 -21.01
N GLN A 82 -9.71 -5.62 -22.09
CA GLN A 82 -9.65 -6.48 -23.28
C GLN A 82 -8.34 -6.25 -24.05
N ASP A 83 -7.71 -5.08 -23.89
CA ASP A 83 -6.37 -4.85 -24.41
C ASP A 83 -5.33 -5.57 -23.53
N ALA A 84 -4.67 -6.55 -24.13
CA ALA A 84 -3.62 -7.33 -23.48
C ALA A 84 -2.43 -6.49 -22.99
N ALA A 85 -2.18 -5.32 -23.59
CA ALA A 85 -1.14 -4.40 -23.13
C ALA A 85 -1.52 -3.75 -21.81
N ILE A 86 -2.79 -3.34 -21.66
CA ILE A 86 -3.33 -2.73 -20.43
C ILE A 86 -3.36 -3.78 -19.31
N ASP A 87 -3.80 -5.00 -19.58
CA ASP A 87 -3.81 -6.07 -18.55
C ASP A 87 -2.39 -6.40 -18.06
N ARG A 88 -1.42 -6.55 -18.97
CA ARG A 88 -0.01 -6.76 -18.60
C ARG A 88 0.57 -5.60 -17.79
N TYR A 89 0.29 -4.37 -18.20
CA TYR A 89 0.69 -3.17 -17.46
C TYR A 89 0.12 -3.18 -16.04
N ALA A 90 -1.19 -3.40 -15.90
CA ALA A 90 -1.86 -3.43 -14.61
C ALA A 90 -1.27 -4.50 -13.67
N ARG A 91 -0.95 -5.69 -14.20
CA ARG A 91 -0.29 -6.76 -13.44
C ARG A 91 1.12 -6.38 -13.00
N ARG A 92 1.94 -5.81 -13.91
CA ARG A 92 3.30 -5.35 -13.58
C ARG A 92 3.29 -4.23 -12.57
N LEU A 93 2.40 -3.27 -12.71
CA LEU A 93 2.27 -2.15 -11.78
C LEU A 93 1.79 -2.63 -10.40
N THR A 94 0.85 -3.60 -10.34
CA THR A 94 0.43 -4.22 -9.08
C THR A 94 1.61 -4.93 -8.40
N ALA A 95 2.44 -5.64 -9.16
CA ALA A 95 3.65 -6.30 -8.62
C ALA A 95 4.69 -5.28 -8.14
N LEU A 96 4.90 -4.19 -8.88
CA LEU A 96 5.79 -3.10 -8.49
C LEU A 96 5.33 -2.47 -7.16
N TRP A 97 4.04 -2.16 -7.03
CA TRP A 97 3.49 -1.63 -5.78
C TRP A 97 3.65 -2.60 -4.60
N ALA A 98 3.39 -3.90 -4.81
CA ALA A 98 3.59 -4.92 -3.79
C ALA A 98 5.05 -5.01 -3.33
N ALA A 99 5.99 -5.07 -4.28
CA ALA A 99 7.43 -5.15 -4.00
C ALA A 99 7.95 -3.87 -3.32
N TYR A 100 7.53 -2.71 -3.80
CA TYR A 100 7.94 -1.42 -3.25
C TYR A 100 7.46 -1.24 -1.80
N GLN A 101 6.20 -1.51 -1.54
CA GLN A 101 5.64 -1.45 -0.18
C GLN A 101 6.25 -2.53 0.73
N GLY A 102 6.56 -3.71 0.20
CA GLY A 102 7.28 -4.75 0.93
C GLY A 102 8.69 -4.32 1.33
N ALA A 103 9.41 -3.65 0.42
CA ALA A 103 10.74 -3.09 0.72
C ALA A 103 10.66 -1.98 1.79
N LEU A 104 9.65 -1.10 1.73
CA LEU A 104 9.43 -0.08 2.76
C LEU A 104 9.06 -0.70 4.12
N ALA A 105 8.25 -1.76 4.12
CA ALA A 105 7.94 -2.50 5.35
C ALA A 105 9.18 -3.13 5.96
N LEU A 106 10.01 -3.79 5.14
CA LEU A 106 11.27 -4.38 5.59
C LEU A 106 12.21 -3.31 6.14
N LEU A 107 12.36 -2.17 5.45
CA LEU A 107 13.16 -1.05 5.93
C LEU A 107 12.67 -0.56 7.29
N GLY A 108 11.37 -0.38 7.47
CA GLY A 108 10.78 0.03 8.75
C GLY A 108 11.05 -0.97 9.89
N VAL A 109 10.97 -2.27 9.60
CA VAL A 109 11.32 -3.32 10.58
C VAL A 109 12.81 -3.26 10.94
N LEU A 110 13.70 -3.09 9.94
CA LEU A 110 15.14 -2.98 10.16
C LEU A 110 15.50 -1.75 10.99
N LEU A 111 14.85 -0.61 10.75
CA LEU A 111 15.03 0.61 11.55
C LEU A 111 14.56 0.40 12.99
N ALA A 112 13.40 -0.23 13.20
CA ALA A 112 12.92 -0.56 14.54
C ALA A 112 13.87 -1.53 15.26
N ALA A 113 14.29 -2.59 14.59
CA ALA A 113 15.25 -3.54 15.14
C ALA A 113 16.60 -2.88 15.48
N HIS A 114 17.08 -1.96 14.61
CA HIS A 114 18.29 -1.20 14.90
C HIS A 114 18.15 -0.36 16.17
N MET A 115 17.04 0.35 16.35
CA MET A 115 16.80 1.16 17.54
C MET A 115 16.73 0.31 18.82
N TRP A 116 16.23 -0.93 18.73
CA TRP A 116 16.12 -1.82 19.91
C TRP A 116 17.42 -2.51 20.28
N PHE A 117 18.15 -3.03 19.29
CA PHE A 117 19.32 -3.85 19.56
C PHE A 117 20.63 -3.06 19.58
N PHE A 118 20.66 -1.88 18.93
CA PHE A 118 21.87 -1.09 18.77
C PHE A 118 21.63 0.41 19.00
N PRO A 119 21.05 0.82 20.15
CA PRO A 119 20.69 2.21 20.39
C PRO A 119 21.93 3.11 20.30
N GLY A 120 21.85 4.18 19.50
CA GLY A 120 22.92 5.17 19.37
C GLY A 120 24.13 4.75 18.54
N ARG A 121 24.19 3.51 18.02
CA ARG A 121 25.36 3.03 17.26
C ARG A 121 25.56 3.72 15.91
N TRP A 122 24.44 4.08 15.26
CA TRP A 122 24.45 4.79 13.97
C TRP A 122 23.50 5.97 14.02
N PRO A 123 23.93 7.11 14.60
CA PRO A 123 23.05 8.27 14.84
C PRO A 123 22.59 8.98 13.56
N TRP A 124 23.18 8.65 12.42
CA TRP A 124 22.79 9.17 11.10
C TRP A 124 21.61 8.41 10.45
N LEU A 125 21.22 7.24 10.98
CA LEU A 125 20.03 6.54 10.50
C LEU A 125 18.76 7.27 10.97
N PRO A 126 17.75 7.40 10.09
CA PRO A 126 16.48 7.98 10.50
C PRO A 126 15.82 7.11 11.57
N ASP A 127 15.23 7.76 12.57
CA ASP A 127 14.39 7.06 13.51
C ASP A 127 13.07 6.60 12.86
N THR A 128 12.33 5.71 13.53
CA THR A 128 11.08 5.17 13.01
C THR A 128 9.95 6.22 12.94
N ARG A 129 10.03 7.31 13.73
CA ARG A 129 9.08 8.42 13.66
C ARG A 129 9.31 9.23 12.39
N LEU A 130 10.57 9.59 12.10
CA LEU A 130 10.96 10.28 10.87
C LEU A 130 10.58 9.43 9.65
N PHE A 131 10.85 8.13 9.71
CA PHE A 131 10.47 7.18 8.66
C PHE A 131 8.95 7.19 8.43
N GLY A 132 8.15 7.06 9.49
CA GLY A 132 6.68 6.97 9.38
C GLY A 132 6.00 8.26 8.98
N ILE A 133 6.47 9.42 9.46
CA ILE A 133 5.83 10.71 9.23
C ILE A 133 6.24 11.32 7.89
N PHE A 134 7.50 11.16 7.47
CA PHE A 134 8.03 11.83 6.29
C PHE A 134 8.45 10.86 5.18
N ILE A 135 9.31 9.87 5.47
CA ILE A 135 9.94 9.04 4.44
C ILE A 135 8.88 8.15 3.77
N LEU A 136 8.08 7.44 4.55
CA LEU A 136 7.06 6.53 4.01
C LEU A 136 6.00 7.26 3.16
N PRO A 137 5.36 8.36 3.62
CA PRO A 137 4.41 9.09 2.79
C PRO A 137 5.05 9.73 1.56
N ALA A 138 6.27 10.27 1.68
CA ALA A 138 7.00 10.85 0.56
C ALA A 138 7.35 9.80 -0.50
N ALA A 139 7.81 8.62 -0.08
CA ALA A 139 8.13 7.50 -0.96
C ALA A 139 6.89 7.01 -1.72
N VAL A 140 5.75 6.84 -1.04
CA VAL A 140 4.47 6.45 -1.65
C VAL A 140 3.99 7.51 -2.64
N THR A 141 4.05 8.78 -2.25
CA THR A 141 3.66 9.90 -3.12
C THR A 141 4.55 9.98 -4.36
N MET A 142 5.86 9.81 -4.19
CA MET A 142 6.82 9.84 -5.28
C MET A 142 6.52 8.73 -6.31
N LEU A 143 6.28 7.50 -5.86
CA LEU A 143 5.93 6.40 -6.77
C LEU A 143 4.62 6.68 -7.52
N LEU A 144 3.61 7.24 -6.84
CA LEU A 144 2.34 7.62 -7.46
C LEU A 144 2.52 8.71 -8.53
N LEU A 145 3.35 9.73 -8.25
CA LEU A 145 3.64 10.80 -9.20
C LEU A 145 4.45 10.30 -10.41
N ILE A 146 5.42 9.41 -10.18
CA ILE A 146 6.18 8.78 -11.26
C ILE A 146 5.25 7.95 -12.15
N GLU A 147 4.38 7.13 -11.56
CA GLU A 147 3.38 6.35 -12.30
C GLU A 147 2.48 7.28 -13.12
N PHE A 148 1.94 8.32 -12.50
CA PHE A 148 1.09 9.29 -13.18
C PHE A 148 1.80 9.97 -14.36
N ALA A 149 3.06 10.37 -14.19
CA ALA A 149 3.85 11.02 -15.24
C ALA A 149 4.22 10.07 -16.40
N LEU A 150 4.45 8.79 -16.11
CA LEU A 150 4.79 7.78 -17.12
C LEU A 150 3.56 7.19 -17.82
N ARG A 151 2.39 7.27 -17.20
CA ARG A 151 1.14 6.66 -17.70
C ARG A 151 0.79 7.06 -19.14
N PRO A 152 0.89 8.33 -19.58
CA PRO A 152 0.60 8.71 -20.98
C PRO A 152 1.53 8.06 -22.00
N ARG A 153 2.79 7.78 -21.60
CA ARG A 153 3.78 7.11 -22.45
C ARG A 153 3.58 5.61 -22.53
N LEU A 154 3.15 5.01 -21.40
CA LEU A 154 2.97 3.56 -21.27
C LEU A 154 1.59 3.09 -21.76
N LEU A 155 0.60 3.96 -21.69
CA LEU A 155 -0.79 3.71 -22.06
C LEU A 155 -1.37 4.89 -22.83
N PRO A 156 -0.94 5.13 -24.07
CA PRO A 156 -1.46 6.27 -24.87
C PRO A 156 -2.95 6.16 -25.17
N GLN A 157 -3.51 4.93 -25.13
CA GLN A 157 -4.94 4.69 -25.36
C GLN A 157 -5.81 5.00 -24.12
N ALA A 158 -5.21 5.12 -22.92
CA ALA A 158 -5.97 5.38 -21.70
C ALA A 158 -6.42 6.85 -21.64
N PRO A 159 -7.62 7.13 -21.09
CA PRO A 159 -8.09 8.50 -20.94
C PRO A 159 -7.08 9.34 -20.14
N GLN A 160 -6.63 10.44 -20.74
CA GLN A 160 -5.73 11.37 -20.06
C GLN A 160 -6.55 12.21 -19.10
N ARG A 161 -6.22 12.11 -17.81
CA ARG A 161 -6.89 12.84 -16.72
C ARG A 161 -5.92 13.81 -16.08
N SER A 162 -6.43 14.92 -15.56
CA SER A 162 -5.65 15.78 -14.66
C SER A 162 -5.35 15.04 -13.36
N LEU A 163 -4.26 15.38 -12.69
CA LEU A 163 -3.86 14.75 -11.42
C LEU A 163 -4.99 14.75 -10.37
N PRO A 164 -5.74 15.86 -10.13
CA PRO A 164 -6.86 15.84 -9.19
C PRO A 164 -7.98 14.88 -9.59
N ALA A 165 -8.31 14.82 -10.89
CA ALA A 165 -9.33 13.90 -11.40
C ALA A 165 -8.88 12.43 -11.29
N PHE A 166 -7.61 12.15 -11.52
CA PHE A 166 -7.01 10.83 -11.31
C PHE A 166 -7.07 10.42 -9.84
N LEU A 167 -6.60 11.26 -8.92
CA LEU A 167 -6.64 10.98 -7.48
C LEU A 167 -8.06 10.76 -6.96
N ARG A 168 -9.01 11.59 -7.40
CA ARG A 168 -10.43 11.40 -7.08
C ARG A 168 -10.94 10.06 -7.60
N GLY A 169 -10.61 9.71 -8.85
CA GLY A 169 -10.97 8.42 -9.44
C GLY A 169 -10.42 7.23 -8.64
N VAL A 170 -9.15 7.28 -8.25
CA VAL A 170 -8.52 6.25 -7.39
C VAL A 170 -9.26 6.12 -6.06
N LEU A 171 -9.56 7.23 -5.38
CA LEU A 171 -10.27 7.21 -4.10
C LEU A 171 -11.68 6.60 -4.22
N LEU A 172 -12.41 6.92 -5.29
CA LEU A 172 -13.76 6.41 -5.52
C LEU A 172 -13.77 4.93 -5.96
N ALA A 173 -12.76 4.50 -6.72
CA ALA A 173 -12.64 3.12 -7.19
C ALA A 173 -12.11 2.16 -6.13
N TRP A 174 -11.44 2.68 -5.07
CA TRP A 174 -10.77 1.87 -4.06
C TRP A 174 -11.70 0.86 -3.35
N PRO A 175 -12.91 1.23 -2.88
CA PRO A 175 -13.81 0.27 -2.24
C PRO A 175 -14.18 -0.88 -3.17
N ALA A 176 -14.60 -0.57 -4.40
CA ALA A 176 -14.99 -1.58 -5.39
C ALA A 176 -13.82 -2.48 -5.81
N ALA A 177 -12.61 -1.97 -5.81
CA ALA A 177 -11.41 -2.76 -6.12
C ALA A 177 -11.03 -3.76 -5.01
N LEU A 178 -11.48 -3.55 -3.77
CA LEU A 178 -11.23 -4.44 -2.63
C LEU A 178 -12.29 -5.52 -2.46
N GLU A 179 -13.47 -5.36 -3.05
CA GLU A 179 -14.52 -6.37 -3.07
C GLU A 179 -14.09 -7.54 -3.96
N ASP A 180 -14.00 -8.74 -3.38
CA ASP A 180 -13.69 -10.00 -4.10
C ASP A 180 -14.95 -10.68 -4.56
#